data_d2395e1d8fdaf544f02be55ddf1257f4
#
_entry.id   d2395e1d8fdaf544f02be55ddf1257f4
#
_cell.length_a   1.000
_cell.length_b   1.000
_cell.length_c   1.000
_cell.angle_alpha   90.00
_cell.angle_beta   90.00
_cell.angle_gamma   90.00
#
_symmetry.space_group_name_H-M   'P 1'
#
loop_
_entity.id
_entity.type
_entity.pdbx_description
1 polymer ?
#
loop_
_entity_poly.entity_id
_entity_poly.type
_entity_poly.pdbx_seq_one_letter_code
_entity_poly.pdbx_strand_id
1 'polypeptide(L)'
;VPEAPKVISLDEIERVPGPGSLTWLPVRHTLDIRAFGCNAYVAGEAGQDVVEPHTEGEDPQTDDQELYFVAAGHATFTIDGATHEAPAGTYVFIPDPRSHRHAVAREAGTTVLSFGAPPTYRPSDWEQRFLDDAARSD
;
A
#
# COMPACT_ATOMS: atom_id res chain seq x y z
N VAL A 1 -21.52 -8.18 19.61
CA VAL A 1 -20.35 -8.94 20.09
C VAL A 1 -19.14 -8.51 19.29
N PRO A 2 -18.06 -8.04 19.94
CA PRO A 2 -16.83 -7.70 19.21
C PRO A 2 -16.27 -8.90 18.47
N GLU A 3 -15.73 -8.66 17.30
CA GLU A 3 -15.07 -9.71 16.54
C GLU A 3 -13.77 -10.12 17.21
N ALA A 4 -13.43 -11.40 17.10
CA ALA A 4 -12.17 -11.91 17.59
C ALA A 4 -11.02 -11.42 16.67
N PRO A 5 -9.82 -11.22 17.22
CA PRO A 5 -8.65 -10.95 16.40
C PRO A 5 -8.43 -12.04 15.36
N LYS A 6 -7.95 -11.65 14.19
CA LYS A 6 -7.59 -12.56 13.11
C LYS A 6 -6.09 -12.48 12.88
N VAL A 7 -5.46 -13.64 12.80
CA VAL A 7 -4.01 -13.74 12.54
C VAL A 7 -3.83 -14.65 11.34
N ILE A 8 -3.26 -14.11 10.27
CA ILE A 8 -3.11 -14.84 9.02
C ILE A 8 -1.78 -14.45 8.37
N SER A 9 -1.08 -15.43 7.80
CA SER A 9 0.12 -15.13 7.02
C SER A 9 -0.23 -14.80 5.58
N LEU A 10 0.69 -14.10 4.92
CA LEU A 10 0.54 -13.78 3.50
C LEU A 10 0.30 -15.04 2.66
N ASP A 11 0.97 -16.13 3.01
CA ASP A 11 0.87 -17.39 2.26
C ASP A 11 -0.50 -18.08 2.38
N GLU A 12 -1.28 -17.70 3.38
CA GLU A 12 -2.63 -18.24 3.59
C GLU A 12 -3.69 -17.49 2.80
N ILE A 13 -3.35 -16.35 2.19
CA ILE A 13 -4.29 -15.55 1.41
C ILE A 13 -4.30 -16.05 -0.02
N GLU A 14 -5.51 -16.27 -0.55
CA GLU A 14 -5.69 -16.73 -1.93
C GLU A 14 -5.08 -15.73 -2.90
N ARG A 15 -4.35 -16.24 -3.89
CA ARG A 15 -3.78 -15.43 -4.98
C ARG A 15 -4.77 -15.38 -6.13
N VAL A 16 -5.11 -14.17 -6.53
CA VAL A 16 -6.09 -13.92 -7.58
C VAL A 16 -5.40 -13.19 -8.74
N PRO A 17 -5.57 -13.67 -9.99
CA PRO A 17 -5.08 -12.90 -11.13
C PRO A 17 -5.79 -11.55 -11.17
N GLY A 18 -5.03 -10.49 -11.14
CA GLY A 18 -5.54 -9.13 -11.22
C GLY A 18 -5.48 -8.60 -12.64
N PRO A 19 -5.76 -7.29 -12.84
CA PRO A 19 -5.62 -6.71 -14.17
C PRO A 19 -4.16 -6.80 -14.66
N GLY A 20 -3.99 -7.05 -15.97
CA GLY A 20 -2.67 -7.18 -16.57
C GLY A 20 -1.91 -8.37 -15.99
N SER A 21 -0.67 -8.15 -15.61
CA SER A 21 0.21 -9.19 -15.05
C SER A 21 0.18 -9.25 -13.53
N LEU A 22 -0.72 -8.54 -12.88
CA LEU A 22 -0.81 -8.43 -11.42
C LEU A 22 -1.23 -9.76 -10.78
N THR A 23 -0.61 -10.13 -9.68
CA THR A 23 -1.11 -11.17 -8.78
C THR A 23 -1.55 -10.50 -7.49
N TRP A 24 -2.84 -10.54 -7.24
CA TRP A 24 -3.51 -9.84 -6.14
C TRP A 24 -3.81 -10.79 -5.00
N LEU A 25 -3.52 -10.35 -3.78
CA LEU A 25 -3.89 -11.01 -2.54
C LEU A 25 -4.90 -10.12 -1.82
N PRO A 26 -6.19 -10.49 -1.80
CA PRO A 26 -7.25 -9.62 -1.28
C PRO A 26 -7.28 -9.61 0.25
N VAL A 27 -6.36 -8.90 0.86
CA VAL A 27 -6.19 -8.83 2.33
C VAL A 27 -7.42 -8.26 3.01
N ARG A 28 -7.90 -7.09 2.54
CA ARG A 28 -9.08 -6.45 3.11
C ARG A 28 -10.30 -7.39 3.09
N HIS A 29 -10.52 -8.03 1.97
CA HIS A 29 -11.67 -8.93 1.79
C HIS A 29 -11.54 -10.15 2.71
N THR A 30 -10.36 -10.77 2.73
CA THR A 30 -10.11 -11.98 3.52
C THR A 30 -10.29 -11.73 5.02
N LEU A 31 -9.86 -10.57 5.50
CA LEU A 31 -9.95 -10.21 6.91
C LEU A 31 -11.22 -9.42 7.26
N ASP A 32 -12.03 -9.07 6.26
CA ASP A 32 -13.22 -8.23 6.42
C ASP A 32 -12.91 -6.89 7.11
N ILE A 33 -11.85 -6.24 6.65
CA ILE A 33 -11.46 -4.92 7.14
C ILE A 33 -12.44 -3.89 6.58
N ARG A 34 -13.00 -3.05 7.44
CA ARG A 34 -14.00 -2.05 7.03
C ARG A 34 -13.49 -0.62 7.13
N ALA A 35 -12.41 -0.38 7.86
CA ALA A 35 -11.91 0.96 8.13
C ALA A 35 -11.01 1.51 7.04
N PHE A 36 -10.37 0.66 6.25
CA PHE A 36 -9.43 1.04 5.19
C PHE A 36 -9.28 -0.06 4.17
N GLY A 37 -8.85 0.30 2.97
CA GLY A 37 -8.45 -0.66 1.95
C GLY A 37 -7.08 -1.24 2.28
N CYS A 38 -6.88 -2.52 2.01
CA CYS A 38 -5.60 -3.17 2.22
C CYS A 38 -5.47 -4.36 1.29
N ASN A 39 -4.38 -4.41 0.55
CA ASN A 39 -4.10 -5.51 -0.36
C ASN A 39 -2.61 -5.80 -0.38
N ALA A 40 -2.26 -6.96 -0.93
CA ALA A 40 -0.88 -7.30 -1.22
C ALA A 40 -0.78 -7.77 -2.67
N TYR A 41 0.40 -7.59 -3.25
CA TYR A 41 0.71 -7.99 -4.62
C TYR A 41 2.07 -8.66 -4.60
N VAL A 42 2.17 -9.83 -5.23
CA VAL A 42 3.41 -10.61 -5.25
C VAL A 42 3.74 -10.94 -6.70
N ALA A 43 4.95 -10.58 -7.13
CA ALA A 43 5.41 -10.92 -8.47
C ALA A 43 6.05 -12.29 -8.49
N GLY A 44 5.64 -13.15 -9.42
CA GLY A 44 6.27 -14.43 -9.67
C GLY A 44 7.58 -14.31 -10.44
N GLU A 45 7.74 -13.22 -11.19
CA GLU A 45 8.96 -12.95 -11.97
C GLU A 45 9.16 -11.44 -12.17
N ALA A 46 10.37 -11.06 -12.53
CA ALA A 46 10.68 -9.68 -12.89
C ALA A 46 9.83 -9.25 -14.09
N GLY A 47 9.41 -7.99 -14.09
CA GLY A 47 8.59 -7.41 -15.15
C GLY A 47 7.09 -7.47 -14.92
N GLN A 48 6.62 -8.24 -13.95
CA GLN A 48 5.21 -8.26 -13.60
C GLN A 48 4.81 -7.00 -12.85
N ASP A 49 3.56 -6.58 -13.03
CA ASP A 49 2.99 -5.48 -12.26
C ASP A 49 2.87 -5.88 -10.78
N VAL A 50 3.19 -4.95 -9.90
CA VAL A 50 2.89 -5.04 -8.46
C VAL A 50 2.00 -3.89 -8.01
N VAL A 51 1.71 -2.96 -8.89
CA VAL A 51 0.61 -1.98 -8.81
C VAL A 51 0.16 -1.74 -10.25
N GLU A 52 -1.10 -2.06 -10.56
CA GLU A 52 -1.64 -1.83 -11.90
C GLU A 52 -1.75 -0.32 -12.18
N PRO A 53 -1.65 0.10 -13.45
CA PRO A 53 -1.83 1.51 -13.81
C PRO A 53 -3.23 1.99 -13.44
N HIS A 54 -3.35 2.99 -12.55
CA HIS A 54 -4.66 3.50 -12.15
C HIS A 54 -4.54 4.82 -11.39
N THR A 55 -5.69 5.45 -11.13
CA THR A 55 -5.88 6.51 -10.16
C THR A 55 -6.86 6.04 -9.09
N GLU A 56 -6.98 6.76 -7.99
CA GLU A 56 -7.92 6.42 -6.91
C GLU A 56 -9.20 7.27 -6.96
N GLY A 57 -9.30 8.21 -7.87
CA GLY A 57 -10.50 9.04 -8.03
C GLY A 57 -10.20 10.47 -8.39
N GLU A 58 -11.23 11.31 -8.35
CA GLU A 58 -11.17 12.69 -8.82
C GLU A 58 -11.22 13.72 -7.70
N ASP A 59 -11.67 13.34 -6.50
CA ASP A 59 -11.93 14.27 -5.40
C ASP A 59 -10.93 14.05 -4.24
N PRO A 60 -9.94 14.95 -4.06
CA PRO A 60 -8.97 14.83 -2.97
C PRO A 60 -9.57 14.89 -1.57
N GLN A 61 -10.82 15.35 -1.43
CA GLN A 61 -11.47 15.45 -0.11
C GLN A 61 -12.17 14.15 0.29
N THR A 62 -12.59 13.34 -0.66
CA THR A 62 -13.40 12.14 -0.39
C THR A 62 -12.78 10.85 -0.89
N ASP A 63 -11.93 10.91 -1.90
CA ASP A 63 -11.30 9.72 -2.45
C ASP A 63 -10.03 9.37 -1.69
N ASP A 64 -9.57 8.14 -1.88
CA ASP A 64 -8.51 7.57 -1.04
C ASP A 64 -7.15 8.23 -1.25
N GLN A 65 -6.47 8.49 -0.15
CA GLN A 65 -5.02 8.53 -0.12
C GLN A 65 -4.52 7.09 -0.07
N GLU A 66 -3.38 6.83 -0.68
CA GLU A 66 -2.85 5.48 -0.72
C GLU A 66 -1.38 5.43 -0.30
N LEU A 67 -1.08 4.46 0.55
CA LEU A 67 0.28 4.17 0.99
C LEU A 67 0.66 2.79 0.47
N TYR A 68 1.82 2.70 -0.16
CA TYR A 68 2.43 1.43 -0.53
C TYR A 68 3.65 1.17 0.34
N PHE A 69 3.91 -0.09 0.63
CA PHE A 69 5.12 -0.53 1.31
C PHE A 69 5.71 -1.72 0.58
N VAL A 70 6.97 -1.62 0.18
CA VAL A 70 7.68 -2.73 -0.47
C VAL A 70 8.24 -3.62 0.62
N ALA A 71 7.60 -4.77 0.83
CA ALA A 71 7.96 -5.70 1.92
C ALA A 71 9.10 -6.63 1.53
N ALA A 72 9.29 -6.90 0.25
CA ALA A 72 10.35 -7.77 -0.27
C ALA A 72 10.69 -7.37 -1.70
N GLY A 73 11.89 -7.64 -2.12
CA GLY A 73 12.33 -7.41 -3.49
C GLY A 73 12.60 -5.94 -3.80
N HIS A 74 12.23 -5.53 -5.01
CA HIS A 74 12.48 -4.19 -5.52
C HIS A 74 11.43 -3.85 -6.57
N ALA A 75 10.74 -2.73 -6.42
CA ALA A 75 9.76 -2.25 -7.38
C ALA A 75 10.19 -0.90 -7.97
N THR A 76 9.85 -0.68 -9.23
CA THR A 76 9.98 0.63 -9.87
C THR A 76 8.59 1.24 -9.96
N PHE A 77 8.35 2.32 -9.25
CA PHE A 77 7.10 3.08 -9.32
C PHE A 77 7.21 4.18 -10.35
N THR A 78 6.15 4.36 -11.13
CA THR A 78 5.97 5.53 -11.99
C THR A 78 4.75 6.28 -11.50
N ILE A 79 4.95 7.53 -11.07
CA ILE A 79 3.89 8.38 -10.51
C ILE A 79 3.87 9.66 -11.32
N ASP A 80 2.75 9.91 -12.01
CA ASP A 80 2.58 11.07 -12.89
C ASP A 80 3.77 11.27 -13.84
N GLY A 81 4.28 10.17 -14.39
CA GLY A 81 5.40 10.16 -15.33
C GLY A 81 6.79 10.18 -14.70
N ALA A 82 6.91 10.37 -13.40
CA ALA A 82 8.20 10.35 -12.71
C ALA A 82 8.49 8.95 -12.16
N THR A 83 9.71 8.49 -12.33
CA THR A 83 10.14 7.15 -11.91
C THR A 83 10.83 7.21 -10.55
N HIS A 84 10.45 6.28 -9.67
CA HIS A 84 11.03 6.15 -8.33
C HIS A 84 11.39 4.69 -8.06
N GLU A 85 12.64 4.46 -7.66
CA GLU A 85 13.09 3.12 -7.27
C GLU A 85 12.73 2.86 -5.82
N ALA A 86 12.13 1.70 -5.56
CA ALA A 86 11.63 1.34 -4.23
C ALA A 86 12.10 -0.07 -3.85
N PRO A 87 13.31 -0.20 -3.27
CA PRO A 87 13.73 -1.48 -2.70
C PRO A 87 12.95 -1.83 -1.43
N ALA A 88 13.09 -3.08 -0.98
CA ALA A 88 12.45 -3.55 0.24
C ALA A 88 12.66 -2.57 1.41
N GLY A 89 11.59 -2.28 2.15
CA GLY A 89 11.61 -1.33 3.25
C GLY A 89 11.22 0.10 2.86
N THR A 90 10.87 0.33 1.59
CA THR A 90 10.50 1.66 1.10
C THR A 90 9.00 1.87 1.20
N TYR A 91 8.61 3.03 1.73
CA TYR A 91 7.24 3.52 1.67
C TYR A 91 7.06 4.45 0.48
N VAL A 92 5.92 4.33 -0.21
CA VAL A 92 5.52 5.26 -1.27
C VAL A 92 4.15 5.79 -0.91
N PHE A 93 4.05 7.06 -0.59
CA PHE A 93 2.78 7.68 -0.20
C PHE A 93 2.27 8.59 -1.30
N ILE A 94 1.05 8.37 -1.73
CA ILE A 94 0.39 9.12 -2.80
C ILE A 94 -0.87 9.78 -2.21
N PRO A 95 -0.76 11.05 -1.78
CA PRO A 95 -1.89 11.74 -1.15
C PRO A 95 -2.98 12.17 -2.11
N ASP A 96 -2.64 12.42 -3.38
CA ASP A 96 -3.62 12.89 -4.37
C ASP A 96 -4.23 11.69 -5.11
N PRO A 97 -5.54 11.44 -4.95
CA PRO A 97 -6.18 10.32 -5.64
C PRO A 97 -6.16 10.45 -7.17
N ARG A 98 -5.95 11.65 -7.69
CA ARG A 98 -5.87 11.89 -9.14
C ARG A 98 -4.51 11.51 -9.72
N SER A 99 -3.49 11.34 -8.90
CA SER A 99 -2.16 10.95 -9.38
C SER A 99 -2.20 9.58 -10.05
N HIS A 100 -1.64 9.49 -11.22
CA HIS A 100 -1.50 8.24 -11.96
C HIS A 100 -0.35 7.44 -11.37
N ARG A 101 -0.56 6.16 -11.10
CA ARG A 101 0.46 5.30 -10.50
C ARG A 101 0.54 3.95 -11.17
N HIS A 102 1.73 3.40 -11.19
CA HIS A 102 2.03 2.09 -11.73
C HIS A 102 3.33 1.61 -11.08
N ALA A 103 3.44 0.34 -10.77
CA ALA A 103 4.71 -0.23 -10.29
C ALA A 103 4.97 -1.59 -10.90
N VAL A 104 6.22 -1.83 -11.24
CA VAL A 104 6.70 -3.06 -11.87
C VAL A 104 7.78 -3.67 -11.01
N ALA A 105 7.72 -4.98 -10.81
CA ALA A 105 8.72 -5.73 -10.07
C ALA A 105 10.04 -5.79 -10.84
N ARG A 106 11.15 -5.59 -10.15
CA ARG A 106 12.49 -5.71 -10.72
C ARG A 106 13.05 -7.11 -10.53
N GLU A 107 12.46 -7.90 -9.64
CA GLU A 107 12.89 -9.28 -9.39
C GLU A 107 11.71 -10.13 -8.93
N ALA A 108 11.85 -11.45 -9.07
CA ALA A 108 10.87 -12.40 -8.58
C ALA A 108 10.74 -12.29 -7.07
N GLY A 109 9.53 -12.47 -6.55
CA GLY A 109 9.25 -12.39 -5.12
C GLY A 109 9.00 -10.98 -4.61
N THR A 110 9.11 -9.96 -5.47
CA THR A 110 8.79 -8.59 -5.06
C THR A 110 7.36 -8.54 -4.52
N THR A 111 7.22 -8.01 -3.31
CA THR A 111 5.95 -7.96 -2.58
C THR A 111 5.66 -6.52 -2.18
N VAL A 112 4.50 -6.03 -2.59
CA VAL A 112 4.03 -4.68 -2.28
C VAL A 112 2.74 -4.78 -1.49
N LEU A 113 2.66 -4.06 -0.38
CA LEU A 113 1.43 -3.92 0.41
C LEU A 113 0.83 -2.56 0.12
N SER A 114 -0.50 -2.50 -0.02
CA SER A 114 -1.21 -1.24 -0.22
C SER A 114 -2.19 -0.99 0.90
N PHE A 115 -2.29 0.27 1.30
CA PHE A 115 -3.23 0.75 2.31
C PHE A 115 -3.89 2.01 1.80
N GLY A 116 -5.22 2.06 1.84
CA GLY A 116 -5.95 3.22 1.33
C GLY A 116 -7.15 3.56 2.18
N ALA A 117 -7.39 4.86 2.34
CA ALA A 117 -8.55 5.38 3.03
C ALA A 117 -8.75 6.85 2.66
N PRO A 118 -9.99 7.36 2.75
CA PRO A 118 -10.20 8.80 2.57
C PRO A 118 -9.51 9.59 3.69
N PRO A 119 -9.22 10.89 3.47
CA PRO A 119 -8.45 11.71 4.40
C PRO A 119 -9.27 12.17 5.60
N THR A 120 -9.89 11.23 6.30
CA THR A 120 -10.79 11.51 7.42
C THR A 120 -10.22 11.07 8.77
N TYR A 121 -9.04 10.47 8.77
CA TYR A 121 -8.38 10.05 10.00
C TYR A 121 -8.01 11.27 10.84
N ARG A 122 -8.31 11.18 12.13
CA ARG A 122 -7.97 12.23 13.08
C ARG A 122 -6.96 11.69 14.07
N PRO A 123 -5.67 12.03 13.90
CA PRO A 123 -4.64 11.57 14.82
C PRO A 123 -4.83 12.19 16.19
N SER A 124 -4.52 11.43 17.25
CA SER A 124 -4.46 11.98 18.59
C SER A 124 -3.15 12.74 18.77
N ASP A 125 -3.06 13.53 19.85
CA ASP A 125 -1.89 14.37 20.09
C ASP A 125 -0.70 13.65 20.76
N TRP A 126 -0.84 12.34 21.07
CA TRP A 126 0.22 11.59 21.76
C TRP A 126 1.53 11.58 20.96
N GLU A 127 1.39 11.42 19.65
CA GLU A 127 2.54 11.34 18.74
C GLU A 127 3.36 12.64 18.80
N GLN A 128 2.68 13.77 18.70
CA GLN A 128 3.35 15.07 18.73
C GLN A 128 4.03 15.31 20.08
N ARG A 129 3.40 14.89 21.17
CA ARG A 129 4.00 15.03 22.51
C ARG A 129 5.31 14.25 22.62
N PHE A 130 5.36 13.02 22.13
CA PHE A 130 6.60 12.23 22.15
C PHE A 130 7.68 12.83 21.27
N LEU A 131 7.31 13.36 20.11
CA LEU A 131 8.25 14.02 19.21
C LEU A 131 8.82 15.29 19.85
N ASP A 132 7.98 16.08 20.52
CA ASP A 132 8.41 17.28 21.23
C ASP A 132 9.35 16.93 22.39
N ASP A 133 9.06 15.87 23.14
CA ASP A 133 9.91 15.42 24.24
C ASP A 133 11.28 14.95 23.72
N ALA A 134 11.32 14.21 22.62
CA ALA A 134 12.56 13.78 22.02
C ALA A 134 13.43 14.97 21.56
N ALA A 135 12.80 15.99 20.97
CA ALA A 135 13.51 17.21 20.55
C ALA A 135 14.10 17.97 21.74
N ARG A 136 13.41 17.96 22.89
CA ARG A 136 13.91 18.63 24.11
C ARG A 136 15.03 17.86 24.80
N SER A 137 15.17 16.57 24.53
CA SER A 137 16.20 15.72 25.11
C SER A 137 17.58 15.93 24.48
N ASP A 138 17.62 16.53 23.31
CA ASP A 138 18.87 16.86 22.60
C ASP A 138 19.41 18.28 23.01
#